data_354ff5b13274ba9cdcb0adba97a35e0f
#
_entry.id   354ff5b13274ba9cdcb0adba97a35e0f
#
_cell.length_a   1.000
_cell.length_b   1.000
_cell.length_c   1.000
_cell.angle_alpha   90.00
_cell.angle_beta   90.00
_cell.angle_gamma   90.00
#
_symmetry.space_group_name_H-M   'P 1'
#
loop_
_entity.id
_entity.type
_entity.pdbx_description
1 polymer ?
#
loop_
_entity_poly.entity_id
_entity_poly.type
_entity_poly.pdbx_seq_one_letter_code
_entity_poly.pdbx_strand_id
1 'polypeptide(L)'
;MIAGLFITFIIEYIAHRWVDRRRHMFERSPATGANPEEANRQKEASEGTLSESSSSETHYTPKSLTLNTTVMEAGIIFHSILIGLTLVVAADSGFITLFIVIVFHQIFEGFALGARIAMIPSSFIRKAILGGAFAVTTPVGMAIGIGVLSSFNGNDPSTLIAIGTLNAFSAGILLWVGVAEMWFVEWFHGPLAHAGPLKTGICFLSLVAGLVLMSFLGKWA
;
A
#
# COMPACT_ATOMS: atom_id res chain seq x y z
N MET A 1 -1.32 15.49 -7.12
CA MET A 1 -0.34 14.38 -7.10
C MET A 1 0.77 14.61 -6.07
N ILE A 2 1.64 15.65 -6.17
CA ILE A 2 2.75 15.89 -5.20
C ILE A 2 2.25 16.02 -3.76
N ALA A 3 1.13 16.70 -3.51
CA ALA A 3 0.56 16.82 -2.17
C ALA A 3 0.16 15.45 -1.58
N GLY A 4 -0.44 14.57 -2.37
CA GLY A 4 -0.79 13.21 -1.94
C GLY A 4 0.44 12.39 -1.57
N LEU A 5 1.47 12.41 -2.42
CA LEU A 5 2.75 11.77 -2.16
C LEU A 5 3.38 12.28 -0.84
N PHE A 6 3.43 13.59 -0.64
CA PHE A 6 4.04 14.20 0.54
C PHE A 6 3.27 13.90 1.83
N ILE A 7 1.93 13.92 1.79
CA ILE A 7 1.09 13.58 2.96
C ILE A 7 1.27 12.11 3.34
N THR A 8 1.32 11.20 2.37
CA THR A 8 1.56 9.77 2.64
C THR A 8 2.94 9.56 3.26
N PHE A 9 3.99 10.21 2.74
CA PHE A 9 5.32 10.21 3.34
C PHE A 9 5.29 10.65 4.81
N ILE A 10 4.60 11.75 5.13
CA ILE A 10 4.50 12.26 6.52
C ILE A 10 3.78 11.24 7.41
N ILE A 11 2.66 10.66 6.96
CA ILE A 11 1.88 9.69 7.73
C ILE A 11 2.75 8.47 8.05
N GLU A 12 3.45 7.92 7.07
CA GLU A 12 4.35 6.78 7.27
C GLU A 12 5.51 7.13 8.19
N TYR A 13 6.17 8.27 7.99
CA TYR A 13 7.25 8.71 8.84
C TYR A 13 6.82 8.82 10.32
N ILE A 14 5.65 9.41 10.58
CA ILE A 14 5.09 9.52 11.94
C ILE A 14 4.75 8.14 12.50
N ALA A 15 4.14 7.27 11.70
CA ALA A 15 3.76 5.92 12.12
C ALA A 15 5.00 5.08 12.49
N HIS A 16 6.06 5.10 11.67
CA HIS A 16 7.32 4.43 11.98
C HIS A 16 7.95 4.97 13.27
N ARG A 17 8.05 6.29 13.42
CA ARG A 17 8.58 6.91 14.63
C ARG A 17 7.78 6.55 15.89
N TRP A 18 6.47 6.42 15.76
CA TRP A 18 5.60 6.07 16.89
C TRP A 18 5.77 4.59 17.29
N VAL A 19 5.89 3.69 16.32
CA VAL A 19 6.17 2.26 16.55
C VAL A 19 7.53 2.09 17.23
N ASP A 20 8.57 2.77 16.76
CA ASP A 20 9.92 2.70 17.33
C ASP A 20 9.95 3.23 18.77
N ARG A 21 9.30 4.36 19.04
CA ARG A 21 9.19 4.89 20.42
C ARG A 21 8.51 3.91 21.37
N ARG A 22 7.46 3.22 20.90
CA ARG A 22 6.79 2.20 21.72
C ARG A 22 7.69 1.00 22.01
N ARG A 23 8.53 0.58 21.06
CA ARG A 23 9.52 -0.49 21.28
C ARG A 23 10.51 -0.11 22.37
N HIS A 24 11.12 1.06 22.28
CA HIS A 24 12.08 1.54 23.28
C HIS A 24 11.47 1.74 24.66
N MET A 25 10.19 2.07 24.78
CA MET A 25 9.51 2.14 26.08
C MET A 25 9.26 0.75 26.67
N PHE A 26 8.97 -0.25 25.84
CA PHE A 26 8.74 -1.62 26.31
C PHE A 26 10.05 -2.30 26.72
N GLU A 27 11.15 -2.07 26.00
CA GLU A 27 12.50 -2.59 26.33
C GLU A 27 13.08 -1.94 27.61
N ARG A 28 12.68 -0.70 27.93
CA ARG A 28 13.08 0.02 29.14
C ARG A 28 12.23 -0.30 30.37
N SER A 29 11.15 -1.07 30.23
CA SER A 29 10.35 -1.49 31.39
C SER A 29 11.20 -2.48 32.22
N PRO A 30 11.63 -2.16 33.46
CA PRO A 30 12.46 -3.07 34.22
C PRO A 30 11.66 -4.35 34.47
N ALA A 31 12.25 -5.49 34.16
CA ALA A 31 11.72 -6.80 34.54
C ALA A 31 11.67 -6.84 36.08
N THR A 32 10.51 -6.51 36.63
CA THR A 32 10.27 -6.56 38.07
C THR A 32 10.25 -8.03 38.46
N GLY A 33 11.40 -8.56 38.93
CA GLY A 33 11.50 -9.89 39.51
C GLY A 33 12.64 -10.79 39.02
N ALA A 34 13.53 -10.34 38.14
CA ALA A 34 14.67 -11.16 37.73
C ALA A 34 15.83 -11.04 38.74
N ASN A 35 16.33 -12.22 39.20
CA ASN A 35 17.49 -12.35 40.06
C ASN A 35 18.71 -11.71 39.38
N PRO A 36 19.56 -10.88 40.07
CA PRO A 36 20.71 -10.19 39.45
C PRO A 36 21.69 -11.09 38.73
N GLU A 37 21.83 -12.35 39.15
CA GLU A 37 22.72 -13.33 38.52
C GLU A 37 22.22 -13.87 37.18
N GLU A 38 20.89 -14.00 36.98
CA GLU A 38 20.32 -14.40 35.68
C GLU A 38 20.37 -13.27 34.66
N ALA A 39 20.21 -12.04 35.13
CA ALA A 39 20.32 -10.84 34.27
C ALA A 39 21.77 -10.66 33.74
N ASN A 40 22.76 -11.01 34.51
CA ASN A 40 24.17 -10.91 34.09
C ASN A 40 24.57 -12.04 33.11
N ARG A 41 24.07 -13.27 33.29
CA ARG A 41 24.23 -14.36 32.33
C ARG A 41 23.56 -14.14 31.01
N GLN A 42 22.38 -13.49 31.00
CA GLN A 42 21.71 -13.11 29.75
C GLN A 42 22.43 -11.97 29.02
N LYS A 43 23.06 -11.03 29.73
CA LYS A 43 23.89 -10.00 29.12
C LYS A 43 25.14 -10.59 28.45
N GLU A 44 25.88 -11.48 29.15
CA GLU A 44 27.05 -12.12 28.56
C GLU A 44 26.73 -13.05 27.38
N ALA A 45 25.57 -13.73 27.40
CA ALA A 45 25.07 -14.50 26.25
C ALA A 45 24.66 -13.64 25.06
N SER A 46 24.13 -12.41 25.31
CA SER A 46 23.76 -11.49 24.24
C SER A 46 24.96 -10.73 23.66
N GLU A 47 26.01 -10.43 24.45
CA GLU A 47 27.21 -9.79 23.95
C GLU A 47 28.09 -10.77 23.13
N GLY A 48 28.11 -12.06 23.46
CA GLY A 48 28.79 -13.09 22.67
C GLY A 48 28.15 -13.34 21.29
N THR A 49 26.89 -13.00 21.09
CA THR A 49 26.16 -13.16 19.81
C THR A 49 26.19 -11.88 18.94
N LEU A 50 26.57 -10.74 19.51
CA LEU A 50 26.61 -9.45 18.82
C LEU A 50 27.92 -9.17 18.06
N SER A 51 28.94 -10.04 18.19
CA SER A 51 30.22 -9.82 17.49
C SER A 51 30.31 -10.43 16.09
N GLU A 52 29.30 -11.16 15.60
CA GLU A 52 29.35 -11.82 14.29
C GLU A 52 28.29 -11.36 13.26
N SER A 53 27.46 -10.34 13.52
CA SER A 53 26.54 -9.86 12.49
C SER A 53 26.35 -8.35 12.52
N SER A 54 27.41 -7.59 12.19
CA SER A 54 27.27 -6.20 11.74
C SER A 54 27.11 -6.12 10.21
N SER A 55 26.25 -6.90 9.63
CA SER A 55 25.59 -6.60 8.37
C SER A 55 24.24 -6.02 8.72
N SER A 56 24.00 -4.76 8.37
CA SER A 56 22.72 -4.07 8.54
C SER A 56 21.67 -4.69 7.61
N GLU A 57 21.26 -5.92 7.92
CA GLU A 57 20.03 -6.49 7.39
C GLU A 57 18.89 -5.73 8.05
N THR A 58 18.25 -4.88 7.28
CA THR A 58 16.94 -4.33 7.62
C THR A 58 15.98 -5.50 7.74
N HIS A 59 15.95 -6.12 8.91
CA HIS A 59 15.00 -7.17 9.24
C HIS A 59 13.58 -6.58 9.12
N TYR A 60 12.90 -6.89 8.02
CA TYR A 60 11.48 -6.65 7.84
C TYR A 60 10.74 -7.41 8.95
N THR A 61 10.43 -6.70 10.02
CA THR A 61 9.66 -7.30 11.11
C THR A 61 8.22 -7.51 10.63
N PRO A 62 7.53 -8.58 11.08
CA PRO A 62 6.14 -8.83 10.74
C PRO A 62 5.20 -7.63 10.98
N LYS A 63 5.58 -6.75 11.92
CA LYS A 63 4.83 -5.52 12.23
C LYS A 63 4.99 -4.44 11.16
N SER A 64 6.18 -4.27 10.58
CA SER A 64 6.40 -3.31 9.50
C SER A 64 5.70 -3.75 8.22
N LEU A 65 5.73 -5.04 7.88
CA LEU A 65 4.99 -5.59 6.75
C LEU A 65 3.48 -5.35 6.87
N THR A 66 2.93 -5.54 8.08
CA THR A 66 1.50 -5.28 8.33
C THR A 66 1.16 -3.80 8.21
N LEU A 67 2.00 -2.90 8.73
CA LEU A 67 1.78 -1.46 8.63
C LEU A 67 1.80 -1.00 7.17
N ASN A 68 2.83 -1.37 6.42
CA ASN A 68 2.97 -0.98 5.01
C ASN A 68 1.81 -1.52 4.16
N THR A 69 1.40 -2.77 4.39
CA THR A 69 0.24 -3.35 3.69
C THR A 69 -1.06 -2.62 4.06
N THR A 70 -1.24 -2.20 5.31
CA THR A 70 -2.44 -1.46 5.74
C THR A 70 -2.47 -0.05 5.13
N VAL A 71 -1.35 0.65 5.04
CA VAL A 71 -1.27 1.96 4.38
C VAL A 71 -1.54 1.83 2.88
N MET A 72 -0.96 0.82 2.24
CA MET A 72 -1.24 0.50 0.84
C MET A 72 -2.73 0.22 0.61
N GLU A 73 -3.35 -0.59 1.45
CA GLU A 73 -4.77 -0.91 1.36
C GLU A 73 -5.65 0.33 1.54
N ALA A 74 -5.35 1.18 2.52
CA ALA A 74 -6.06 2.44 2.71
C ALA A 74 -5.95 3.36 1.48
N GLY A 75 -4.78 3.43 0.84
CA GLY A 75 -4.56 4.17 -0.41
C GLY A 75 -5.39 3.62 -1.56
N ILE A 76 -5.40 2.30 -1.74
CA ILE A 76 -6.19 1.62 -2.78
C ILE A 76 -7.70 1.78 -2.53
N ILE A 77 -8.16 1.65 -1.28
CA ILE A 77 -9.56 1.88 -0.88
C ILE A 77 -10.00 3.29 -1.28
N PHE A 78 -9.23 4.30 -0.89
CA PHE A 78 -9.53 5.69 -1.23
C PHE A 78 -9.58 5.91 -2.75
N HIS A 79 -8.60 5.38 -3.48
CA HIS A 79 -8.55 5.43 -4.94
C HIS A 79 -9.76 4.75 -5.58
N SER A 80 -10.11 3.53 -5.17
CA SER A 80 -11.21 2.75 -5.73
C SER A 80 -12.58 3.40 -5.49
N ILE A 81 -12.77 4.08 -4.34
CA ILE A 81 -13.98 4.88 -4.09
C ILE A 81 -14.09 6.03 -5.09
N LEU A 82 -12.99 6.75 -5.33
CA LEU A 82 -12.98 7.85 -6.29
C LEU A 82 -13.21 7.38 -7.72
N ILE A 83 -12.63 6.24 -8.11
CA ILE A 83 -12.89 5.62 -9.43
C ILE A 83 -14.37 5.25 -9.58
N GLY A 84 -14.96 4.62 -8.57
CA GLY A 84 -16.38 4.29 -8.58
C GLY A 84 -17.27 5.52 -8.71
N LEU A 85 -16.95 6.59 -7.99
CA LEU A 85 -17.64 7.89 -8.09
C LEU A 85 -17.49 8.50 -9.49
N THR A 86 -16.26 8.52 -10.01
CA THR A 86 -15.97 9.08 -11.35
C THR A 86 -16.72 8.31 -12.45
N LEU A 87 -16.84 6.99 -12.33
CA LEU A 87 -17.57 6.17 -13.29
C LEU A 87 -19.05 6.58 -13.40
N VAL A 88 -19.69 6.88 -12.26
CA VAL A 88 -21.12 7.30 -12.24
C VAL A 88 -21.31 8.70 -12.79
N VAL A 89 -20.34 9.59 -12.58
CA VAL A 89 -20.41 10.99 -13.06
C VAL A 89 -19.99 11.10 -14.53
N ALA A 90 -19.36 10.06 -15.10
CA ALA A 90 -18.98 10.03 -16.51
C ALA A 90 -20.22 10.14 -17.43
N ALA A 91 -20.08 10.87 -18.53
CA ALA A 91 -21.14 11.00 -19.51
C ALA A 91 -21.52 9.63 -20.13
N ASP A 92 -22.81 9.44 -20.45
CA ASP A 92 -23.37 8.19 -20.99
C ASP A 92 -22.60 7.64 -22.20
N SER A 93 -22.06 8.51 -23.05
CA SER A 93 -21.30 8.13 -24.23
C SER A 93 -19.95 7.44 -23.93
N GLY A 94 -19.37 7.70 -22.75
CA GLY A 94 -18.08 7.14 -22.32
C GLY A 94 -18.23 6.02 -21.29
N PHE A 95 -19.39 5.82 -20.70
CA PHE A 95 -19.59 4.92 -19.57
C PHE A 95 -19.14 3.49 -19.82
N ILE A 96 -19.56 2.88 -20.94
CA ILE A 96 -19.23 1.48 -21.24
C ILE A 96 -17.71 1.30 -21.40
N THR A 97 -17.05 2.19 -22.11
CA THR A 97 -15.61 2.14 -22.32
C THR A 97 -14.88 2.27 -20.99
N LEU A 98 -15.24 3.29 -20.21
CA LEU A 98 -14.66 3.53 -18.89
C LEU A 98 -14.92 2.35 -17.93
N PHE A 99 -16.12 1.79 -17.93
CA PHE A 99 -16.47 0.62 -17.12
C PHE A 99 -15.58 -0.59 -17.46
N ILE A 100 -15.40 -0.90 -18.74
CA ILE A 100 -14.53 -2.01 -19.17
C ILE A 100 -13.10 -1.77 -18.71
N VAL A 101 -12.58 -0.57 -18.91
CA VAL A 101 -11.22 -0.19 -18.48
C VAL A 101 -11.06 -0.36 -16.97
N ILE A 102 -12.03 0.12 -16.18
CA ILE A 102 -12.00 0.01 -14.71
C ILE A 102 -12.06 -1.45 -14.26
N VAL A 103 -12.83 -2.32 -14.92
CA VAL A 103 -12.87 -3.76 -14.58
C VAL A 103 -11.49 -4.38 -14.75
N PHE A 104 -10.80 -4.14 -15.86
CA PHE A 104 -9.43 -4.63 -16.06
C PHE A 104 -8.44 -4.02 -15.09
N HIS A 105 -8.52 -2.73 -14.83
CA HIS A 105 -7.70 -2.01 -13.84
C HIS A 105 -7.85 -2.65 -12.45
N GLN A 106 -9.08 -2.88 -12.02
CA GLN A 106 -9.39 -3.48 -10.72
C GLN A 106 -8.87 -4.92 -10.59
N ILE A 107 -8.85 -5.70 -11.68
CA ILE A 107 -8.28 -7.05 -11.69
C ILE A 107 -6.78 -6.97 -11.37
N PHE A 108 -6.02 -6.10 -12.03
CA PHE A 108 -4.58 -5.96 -11.79
C PHE A 108 -4.25 -5.41 -10.40
N GLU A 109 -5.01 -4.42 -9.92
CA GLU A 109 -4.88 -3.96 -8.53
C GLU A 109 -5.19 -5.07 -7.53
N GLY A 110 -6.24 -5.86 -7.79
CA GLY A 110 -6.60 -7.00 -6.96
C GLY A 110 -5.52 -8.07 -6.90
N PHE A 111 -4.81 -8.33 -8.01
CA PHE A 111 -3.65 -9.23 -8.00
C PHE A 111 -2.50 -8.68 -7.15
N ALA A 112 -2.18 -7.39 -7.28
CA ALA A 112 -1.12 -6.77 -6.51
C ALA A 112 -1.42 -6.77 -5.01
N LEU A 113 -2.62 -6.35 -4.62
CA LEU A 113 -3.07 -6.34 -3.23
C LEU A 113 -3.18 -7.76 -2.67
N GLY A 114 -3.75 -8.70 -3.43
CA GLY A 114 -3.90 -10.10 -3.04
C GLY A 114 -2.56 -10.78 -2.76
N ALA A 115 -1.55 -10.51 -3.59
CA ALA A 115 -0.19 -11.00 -3.36
C ALA A 115 0.39 -10.47 -2.04
N ARG A 116 0.17 -9.21 -1.71
CA ARG A 116 0.61 -8.60 -0.44
C ARG A 116 -0.14 -9.16 0.76
N ILE A 117 -1.47 -9.27 0.69
CA ILE A 117 -2.30 -9.86 1.75
C ILE A 117 -1.87 -11.31 2.02
N ALA A 118 -1.54 -12.07 0.98
CA ALA A 118 -1.09 -13.46 1.14
C ALA A 118 0.18 -13.58 1.98
N MET A 119 1.09 -12.59 1.90
CA MET A 119 2.36 -12.56 2.65
C MET A 119 2.20 -12.16 4.12
N ILE A 120 1.08 -11.56 4.53
CA ILE A 120 0.86 -11.16 5.93
C ILE A 120 0.73 -12.41 6.80
N PRO A 121 1.51 -12.54 7.90
CA PRO A 121 1.35 -13.63 8.86
C PRO A 121 0.10 -13.41 9.72
N SER A 122 -1.08 -13.73 9.19
CA SER A 122 -2.37 -13.53 9.87
C SER A 122 -3.36 -14.64 9.53
N SER A 123 -4.46 -14.71 10.31
CA SER A 123 -5.53 -15.69 10.08
C SER A 123 -6.21 -15.50 8.71
N PHE A 124 -6.76 -16.57 8.17
CA PHE A 124 -7.52 -16.53 6.92
C PHE A 124 -8.67 -15.52 6.96
N ILE A 125 -9.38 -15.43 8.10
CA ILE A 125 -10.51 -14.51 8.27
C ILE A 125 -10.04 -13.05 8.07
N ARG A 126 -8.89 -12.66 8.65
CA ARG A 126 -8.34 -11.33 8.47
C ARG A 126 -8.00 -11.05 7.00
N LYS A 127 -7.37 -12.00 6.32
CA LYS A 127 -7.06 -11.89 4.89
C LYS A 127 -8.34 -11.76 4.04
N ALA A 128 -9.38 -12.52 4.37
CA ALA A 128 -10.67 -12.46 3.71
C ALA A 128 -11.38 -11.11 3.93
N ILE A 129 -11.28 -10.53 5.12
CA ILE A 129 -11.82 -9.19 5.41
C ILE A 129 -11.10 -8.12 4.57
N LEU A 130 -9.76 -8.16 4.52
CA LEU A 130 -8.97 -7.21 3.73
C LEU A 130 -9.31 -7.31 2.22
N GLY A 131 -9.31 -8.51 1.66
CA GLY A 131 -9.70 -8.72 0.26
C GLY A 131 -11.17 -8.39 -0.02
N GLY A 132 -12.07 -8.67 0.93
CA GLY A 132 -13.48 -8.31 0.86
C GLY A 132 -13.71 -6.80 0.88
N ALA A 133 -12.97 -6.07 1.72
CA ALA A 133 -13.00 -4.62 1.76
C ALA A 133 -12.66 -4.03 0.37
N PHE A 134 -11.58 -4.49 -0.25
CA PHE A 134 -11.20 -4.09 -1.61
C PHE A 134 -12.33 -4.36 -2.64
N ALA A 135 -12.96 -5.54 -2.60
CA ALA A 135 -14.00 -5.90 -3.54
C ALA A 135 -15.26 -5.01 -3.46
N VAL A 136 -15.53 -4.44 -2.28
CA VAL A 136 -16.73 -3.62 -2.02
C VAL A 136 -16.49 -2.13 -2.26
N THR A 137 -15.24 -1.66 -2.28
CA THR A 137 -14.92 -0.23 -2.33
C THR A 137 -15.41 0.47 -3.60
N THR A 138 -15.18 -0.10 -4.79
CA THR A 138 -15.65 0.48 -6.06
C THR A 138 -17.18 0.53 -6.14
N PRO A 139 -17.94 -0.53 -5.81
CA PRO A 139 -19.40 -0.45 -5.67
C PRO A 139 -19.88 0.60 -4.67
N VAL A 140 -19.20 0.76 -3.54
CA VAL A 140 -19.52 1.83 -2.57
C VAL A 140 -19.29 3.21 -3.19
N GLY A 141 -18.18 3.41 -3.90
CA GLY A 141 -17.91 4.65 -4.64
C GLY A 141 -19.01 4.95 -5.66
N MET A 142 -19.46 3.95 -6.41
CA MET A 142 -20.60 4.08 -7.34
C MET A 142 -21.89 4.45 -6.61
N ALA A 143 -22.20 3.82 -5.48
CA ALA A 143 -23.38 4.14 -4.69
C ALA A 143 -23.35 5.58 -4.17
N ILE A 144 -22.20 6.06 -3.71
CA ILE A 144 -21.99 7.46 -3.33
C ILE A 144 -22.23 8.36 -4.54
N GLY A 145 -21.64 8.04 -5.71
CA GLY A 145 -21.83 8.76 -6.96
C GLY A 145 -23.30 8.90 -7.34
N ILE A 146 -24.07 7.81 -7.29
CA ILE A 146 -25.53 7.83 -7.55
C ILE A 146 -26.27 8.74 -6.56
N GLY A 147 -25.91 8.68 -5.26
CA GLY A 147 -26.54 9.49 -4.23
C GLY A 147 -26.30 10.99 -4.38
N VAL A 148 -25.18 11.39 -4.95
CA VAL A 148 -24.84 12.82 -5.14
C VAL A 148 -25.11 13.31 -6.57
N LEU A 149 -25.45 12.44 -7.50
CA LEU A 149 -25.62 12.76 -8.92
C LEU A 149 -26.66 13.86 -9.16
N SER A 150 -27.72 13.92 -8.34
CA SER A 150 -28.72 14.97 -8.41
C SER A 150 -28.21 16.37 -8.00
N SER A 151 -27.13 16.41 -7.22
CA SER A 151 -26.51 17.64 -6.71
C SER A 151 -25.26 18.05 -7.48
N PHE A 152 -24.67 17.11 -8.25
CA PHE A 152 -23.45 17.31 -9.02
C PHE A 152 -23.75 17.23 -10.52
N ASN A 153 -23.54 18.32 -11.21
CA ASN A 153 -23.55 18.33 -12.67
C ASN A 153 -22.15 17.95 -13.17
N GLY A 154 -22.03 16.79 -13.85
CA GLY A 154 -20.74 16.30 -14.38
C GLY A 154 -20.05 17.23 -15.37
N ASN A 155 -20.78 18.18 -15.96
CA ASN A 155 -20.25 19.20 -16.86
C ASN A 155 -19.91 20.53 -16.16
N ASP A 156 -20.18 20.64 -14.86
CA ASP A 156 -19.86 21.87 -14.11
C ASP A 156 -18.35 21.95 -13.86
N PRO A 157 -17.68 23.07 -14.16
CA PRO A 157 -16.26 23.26 -13.92
C PRO A 157 -15.85 22.99 -12.48
N SER A 158 -16.68 23.31 -11.50
CA SER A 158 -16.40 23.05 -10.09
C SER A 158 -16.33 21.54 -9.78
N THR A 159 -17.24 20.76 -10.35
CA THR A 159 -17.27 19.30 -10.24
C THR A 159 -16.03 18.66 -10.88
N LEU A 160 -15.68 19.08 -12.09
CA LEU A 160 -14.49 18.58 -12.81
C LEU A 160 -13.19 18.89 -12.06
N ILE A 161 -13.07 20.11 -11.51
CA ILE A 161 -11.89 20.50 -10.71
C ILE A 161 -11.82 19.67 -9.44
N ALA A 162 -12.93 19.46 -8.73
CA ALA A 162 -12.97 18.67 -7.51
C ALA A 162 -12.55 17.20 -7.76
N ILE A 163 -13.17 16.55 -8.76
CA ILE A 163 -12.86 15.16 -9.13
C ILE A 163 -11.42 15.04 -9.60
N GLY A 164 -10.96 15.93 -10.49
CA GLY A 164 -9.59 15.92 -10.99
C GLY A 164 -8.55 16.13 -9.88
N THR A 165 -8.84 17.02 -8.92
CA THR A 165 -7.97 17.27 -7.77
C THR A 165 -7.89 16.05 -6.85
N LEU A 166 -9.02 15.41 -6.53
CA LEU A 166 -9.10 14.22 -5.70
C LEU A 166 -8.40 13.02 -6.38
N ASN A 167 -8.61 12.82 -7.68
CA ASN A 167 -7.93 11.77 -8.43
C ASN A 167 -6.41 12.01 -8.50
N ALA A 168 -5.97 13.25 -8.71
CA ALA A 168 -4.55 13.60 -8.68
C ALA A 168 -3.92 13.41 -7.29
N PHE A 169 -4.67 13.68 -6.22
CA PHE A 169 -4.25 13.42 -4.84
C PHE A 169 -4.10 11.92 -4.59
N SER A 170 -5.11 11.13 -4.94
CA SER A 170 -5.12 9.67 -4.85
C SER A 170 -3.96 9.03 -5.63
N ALA A 171 -3.72 9.48 -6.86
CA ALA A 171 -2.59 9.02 -7.65
C ALA A 171 -1.23 9.30 -6.97
N GLY A 172 -1.11 10.40 -6.22
CA GLY A 172 0.07 10.71 -5.43
C GLY A 172 0.29 9.73 -4.28
N ILE A 173 -0.77 9.32 -3.60
CA ILE A 173 -0.72 8.30 -2.54
C ILE A 173 -0.23 6.97 -3.12
N LEU A 174 -0.86 6.51 -4.20
CA LEU A 174 -0.51 5.24 -4.83
C LEU A 174 0.90 5.24 -5.44
N LEU A 175 1.34 6.39 -5.97
CA LEU A 175 2.71 6.52 -6.48
C LEU A 175 3.74 6.35 -5.36
N TRP A 176 3.52 6.96 -4.20
CA TRP A 176 4.39 6.78 -3.04
C TRP A 176 4.44 5.31 -2.63
N VAL A 177 3.29 4.69 -2.39
CA VAL A 177 3.21 3.29 -1.96
C VAL A 177 3.83 2.35 -3.00
N GLY A 178 3.53 2.54 -4.29
CA GLY A 178 4.05 1.71 -5.35
C GLY A 178 5.57 1.82 -5.51
N VAL A 179 6.11 3.04 -5.48
CA VAL A 179 7.54 3.27 -5.71
C VAL A 179 8.36 3.06 -4.44
N ALA A 180 7.98 3.68 -3.32
CA ALA A 180 8.78 3.65 -2.10
C ALA A 180 8.62 2.34 -1.33
N GLU A 181 7.36 1.89 -1.13
CA GLU A 181 7.06 0.76 -0.25
C GLU A 181 7.06 -0.59 -0.96
N MET A 182 6.79 -0.63 -2.25
CA MET A 182 6.82 -1.86 -3.01
C MET A 182 8.07 -1.99 -3.85
N TRP A 183 8.27 -1.11 -4.81
CA TRP A 183 9.34 -1.24 -5.78
C TRP A 183 10.73 -1.09 -5.13
N PHE A 184 11.00 0.04 -4.48
CA PHE A 184 12.30 0.29 -3.85
C PHE A 184 12.66 -0.80 -2.83
N VAL A 185 11.71 -1.18 -2.00
CA VAL A 185 11.93 -2.19 -0.96
C VAL A 185 12.25 -3.57 -1.55
N GLU A 186 11.46 -4.05 -2.51
CA GLU A 186 11.68 -5.38 -3.10
C GLU A 186 13.00 -5.47 -3.88
N TRP A 187 13.40 -4.40 -4.56
CA TRP A 187 14.58 -4.41 -5.43
C TRP A 187 15.88 -4.15 -4.68
N PHE A 188 15.87 -3.35 -3.62
CA PHE A 188 17.09 -2.96 -2.92
C PHE A 188 17.25 -3.62 -1.55
N HIS A 189 16.15 -4.01 -0.89
CA HIS A 189 16.17 -4.57 0.46
C HIS A 189 15.45 -5.92 0.57
N GLY A 190 14.77 -6.35 -0.48
CA GLY A 190 14.00 -7.59 -0.53
C GLY A 190 14.77 -8.76 -1.18
N PRO A 191 14.09 -9.88 -1.41
CA PRO A 191 14.66 -11.06 -2.04
C PRO A 191 15.24 -10.85 -3.44
N LEU A 192 14.81 -9.78 -4.13
CA LEU A 192 15.33 -9.45 -5.46
C LEU A 192 16.75 -8.84 -5.40
N ALA A 193 17.13 -8.18 -4.32
CA ALA A 193 18.46 -7.59 -4.16
C ALA A 193 19.59 -8.63 -4.33
N HIS A 194 19.34 -9.87 -3.95
CA HIS A 194 20.29 -10.97 -4.02
C HIS A 194 19.91 -12.05 -5.05
N ALA A 195 18.92 -11.76 -5.93
CA ALA A 195 18.46 -12.72 -6.92
C ALA A 195 19.44 -12.85 -8.10
N GLY A 196 19.53 -14.05 -8.69
CA GLY A 196 20.30 -14.26 -9.89
C GLY A 196 19.78 -13.47 -11.12
N PRO A 197 20.61 -13.21 -12.15
CA PRO A 197 20.29 -12.32 -13.26
C PRO A 197 19.04 -12.74 -14.03
N LEU A 198 18.77 -14.04 -14.17
CA LEU A 198 17.58 -14.54 -14.86
C LEU A 198 16.31 -14.16 -14.12
N LYS A 199 16.27 -14.36 -12.80
CA LYS A 199 15.11 -14.01 -11.97
C LYS A 199 14.87 -12.49 -11.97
N THR A 200 15.94 -11.71 -11.81
CA THR A 200 15.88 -10.24 -11.85
C THR A 200 15.38 -9.75 -13.22
N GLY A 201 15.86 -10.34 -14.32
CA GLY A 201 15.41 -10.01 -15.68
C GLY A 201 13.93 -10.29 -15.92
N ILE A 202 13.42 -11.45 -15.46
CA ILE A 202 12.00 -11.79 -15.56
C ILE A 202 11.14 -10.81 -14.76
N CYS A 203 11.54 -10.48 -13.52
CA CYS A 203 10.82 -9.51 -12.68
C CYS A 203 10.82 -8.12 -13.32
N PHE A 204 11.93 -7.69 -13.91
CA PHE A 204 12.02 -6.41 -14.61
C PHE A 204 11.10 -6.36 -15.84
N LEU A 205 11.09 -7.40 -16.66
CA LEU A 205 10.19 -7.51 -17.82
C LEU A 205 8.72 -7.50 -17.40
N SER A 206 8.38 -8.21 -16.31
CA SER A 206 7.02 -8.21 -15.75
C SER A 206 6.61 -6.82 -15.26
N LEU A 207 7.51 -6.09 -14.60
CA LEU A 207 7.27 -4.72 -14.15
C LEU A 207 7.00 -3.79 -15.35
N VAL A 208 7.86 -3.83 -16.37
CA VAL A 208 7.68 -3.02 -17.58
C VAL A 208 6.39 -3.38 -18.31
N ALA A 209 6.06 -4.68 -18.43
CA ALA A 209 4.83 -5.14 -19.06
C ALA A 209 3.59 -4.62 -18.29
N GLY A 210 3.62 -4.66 -16.96
CA GLY A 210 2.56 -4.10 -16.11
C GLY A 210 2.39 -2.59 -16.29
N LEU A 211 3.50 -1.84 -16.30
CA LEU A 211 3.48 -0.39 -16.53
C LEU A 211 2.91 -0.03 -17.91
N VAL A 212 3.34 -0.73 -18.95
CA VAL A 212 2.84 -0.52 -20.32
C VAL A 212 1.34 -0.84 -20.41
N LEU A 213 0.92 -1.97 -19.85
CA LEU A 213 -0.48 -2.40 -19.88
C LEU A 213 -1.37 -1.40 -19.15
N MET A 214 -1.00 -0.97 -17.93
CA MET A 214 -1.78 -0.02 -17.14
C MET A 214 -1.79 1.38 -17.78
N SER A 215 -0.68 1.80 -18.39
CA SER A 215 -0.63 3.07 -19.15
C SER A 215 -1.51 3.01 -20.39
N PHE A 216 -1.58 1.86 -21.06
CA PHE A 216 -2.46 1.64 -22.21
C PHE A 216 -3.93 1.72 -21.79
N LEU A 217 -4.32 1.07 -20.70
CA LEU A 217 -5.68 1.16 -20.15
C LEU A 217 -6.03 2.61 -19.75
N GLY A 218 -5.09 3.32 -19.12
CA GLY A 218 -5.26 4.73 -18.72
C GLY A 218 -5.52 5.71 -19.86
N LYS A 219 -5.32 5.32 -21.12
CA LYS A 219 -5.67 6.17 -22.25
C LYS A 219 -7.18 6.39 -22.39
N TRP A 220 -7.99 5.49 -21.86
CA TRP A 220 -9.46 5.55 -21.93
C TRP A 220 -10.13 5.74 -20.55
N ALA A 221 -9.32 5.90 -19.49
CA ALA A 221 -9.80 6.17 -18.12
C ALA A 221 -9.97 7.66 -17.83
#